data_367587b0a184ee25475dc58f19a1b238
#
_entry.id   367587b0a184ee25475dc58f19a1b238
#
_cell.length_a   1.000
_cell.length_b   1.000
_cell.length_c   1.000
_cell.angle_alpha   90.00
_cell.angle_beta   90.00
_cell.angle_gamma   90.00
#
_symmetry.space_group_name_H-M   'P 1'
#
loop_
_entity.id
_entity.type
_entity.pdbx_description
1 polymer ?
#
loop_
_entity_poly.entity_id
_entity_poly.type
_entity_poly.pdbx_seq_one_letter_code
_entity_poly.pdbx_strand_id
1 'polypeptide(L)'
;MSETAESPRRMPGRPRSEASNQAIIRATLELLIEVGYGALTMESVRTRAGVGKATIYRRWSSKEELVSDTIVFLHEEFEAPDTGSLRGDYEALAGAVRASASRGGAAMLMPRLLGESVHDPELFAIFRANLVEPRRAALRSVLERAVARGEIREGLDLELLIDLFAGPAVYRLFITGGDMAQMFSIDAQMDALMNGLAP
;
A
#
# COMPACT_ATOMS: atom_id res chain seq x y z
N MET A 1 -23.26 -47.18 38.63
CA MET A 1 -23.06 -45.72 38.44
C MET A 1 -21.86 -45.57 37.53
N SER A 2 -22.11 -45.42 36.21
CA SER A 2 -21.04 -45.27 35.21
C SER A 2 -21.00 -43.80 34.80
N GLU A 3 -19.92 -43.14 35.12
CA GLU A 3 -19.66 -41.76 34.79
C GLU A 3 -19.01 -41.70 33.41
N THR A 4 -19.78 -41.20 32.45
CA THR A 4 -19.33 -41.04 31.05
C THR A 4 -18.53 -39.78 30.96
N ALA A 5 -17.21 -39.87 30.80
CA ALA A 5 -16.31 -38.78 30.57
C ALA A 5 -16.56 -38.15 29.17
N GLU A 6 -17.06 -36.95 29.16
CA GLU A 6 -17.27 -36.13 27.97
C GLU A 6 -15.93 -35.59 27.48
N SER A 7 -15.48 -36.04 26.29
CA SER A 7 -14.27 -35.54 25.62
C SER A 7 -14.43 -34.08 25.23
N PRO A 8 -13.45 -33.19 25.44
CA PRO A 8 -13.54 -31.79 25.05
C PRO A 8 -13.59 -31.63 23.53
N ARG A 9 -14.66 -31.01 23.04
CA ARG A 9 -14.80 -30.60 21.63
C ARG A 9 -13.66 -29.70 21.21
N ARG A 10 -12.79 -30.19 20.33
CA ARG A 10 -11.80 -29.38 19.61
C ARG A 10 -12.51 -28.30 18.79
N MET A 11 -12.30 -27.04 19.15
CA MET A 11 -12.73 -25.90 18.31
C MET A 11 -11.98 -25.90 17.01
N PRO A 12 -12.66 -25.77 15.83
CA PRO A 12 -12.00 -25.82 14.54
C PRO A 12 -11.45 -24.47 14.12
N GLY A 13 -10.17 -24.41 13.78
CA GLY A 13 -9.79 -23.84 12.48
C GLY A 13 -9.29 -22.40 12.37
N ARG A 14 -9.10 -21.57 13.43
CA ARG A 14 -8.64 -20.18 13.21
C ARG A 14 -7.10 -20.00 13.07
N PRO A 15 -6.20 -20.66 13.80
CA PRO A 15 -4.76 -20.34 13.73
C PRO A 15 -4.05 -20.80 12.44
N ARG A 16 -4.40 -21.97 11.90
CA ARG A 16 -3.73 -22.54 10.71
C ARG A 16 -4.10 -21.84 9.39
N SER A 17 -5.30 -21.35 9.27
CA SER A 17 -5.75 -20.62 8.06
C SER A 17 -5.04 -19.27 7.94
N GLU A 18 -4.89 -18.54 9.03
CA GLU A 18 -4.23 -17.23 9.05
C GLU A 18 -2.72 -17.35 8.79
N ALA A 19 -2.05 -18.28 9.46
CA ALA A 19 -0.61 -18.54 9.21
C ALA A 19 -0.33 -18.94 7.76
N SER A 20 -1.22 -19.75 7.15
CA SER A 20 -1.08 -20.12 5.74
C SER A 20 -1.29 -18.93 4.80
N ASN A 21 -2.23 -18.04 5.10
CA ASN A 21 -2.47 -16.83 4.32
C ASN A 21 -1.27 -15.91 4.36
N GLN A 22 -0.73 -15.64 5.54
CA GLN A 22 0.48 -14.82 5.70
C GLN A 22 1.70 -15.43 4.99
N ALA A 23 1.85 -16.76 5.00
CA ALA A 23 2.91 -17.45 4.28
C ALA A 23 2.76 -17.28 2.76
N ILE A 24 1.52 -17.36 2.23
CA ILE A 24 1.24 -17.18 0.80
C ILE A 24 1.51 -15.72 0.39
N ILE A 25 1.02 -14.74 1.14
CA ILE A 25 1.27 -13.31 0.88
C ILE A 25 2.77 -13.00 0.88
N ARG A 26 3.51 -13.50 1.88
CA ARG A 26 4.96 -13.31 1.97
C ARG A 26 5.69 -13.95 0.78
N ALA A 27 5.35 -15.18 0.41
CA ALA A 27 5.92 -15.87 -0.74
C ALA A 27 5.62 -15.13 -2.06
N THR A 28 4.43 -14.55 -2.18
CA THR A 28 4.05 -13.72 -3.34
C THR A 28 4.91 -12.47 -3.40
N LEU A 29 5.09 -11.76 -2.30
CA LEU A 29 5.94 -10.58 -2.21
C LEU A 29 7.39 -10.89 -2.60
N GLU A 30 7.97 -11.95 -2.04
CA GLU A 30 9.34 -12.39 -2.36
C GLU A 30 9.50 -12.67 -3.85
N LEU A 31 8.56 -13.41 -4.44
CA LEU A 31 8.59 -13.73 -5.87
C LEU A 31 8.37 -12.51 -6.76
N LEU A 32 7.48 -11.59 -6.38
CA LEU A 32 7.31 -10.33 -7.10
C LEU A 32 8.62 -9.52 -7.13
N ILE A 33 9.38 -9.51 -6.04
CA ILE A 33 10.69 -8.85 -5.98
C ILE A 33 11.74 -9.62 -6.81
N GLU A 34 11.77 -10.94 -6.75
CA GLU A 34 12.77 -11.77 -7.41
C GLU A 34 12.59 -11.87 -8.93
N VAL A 35 11.36 -12.25 -9.36
CA VAL A 35 11.09 -12.62 -10.76
C VAL A 35 10.11 -11.66 -11.46
N GLY A 36 9.39 -10.81 -10.73
CA GLY A 36 8.39 -9.87 -11.24
C GLY A 36 7.02 -10.48 -11.47
N TYR A 37 6.07 -9.62 -11.86
CA TYR A 37 4.68 -10.01 -12.09
C TYR A 37 4.53 -10.94 -13.29
N GLY A 38 5.23 -10.67 -14.39
CA GLY A 38 5.12 -11.46 -15.62
C GLY A 38 5.49 -12.94 -15.42
N ALA A 39 6.53 -13.23 -14.63
CA ALA A 39 6.98 -14.60 -14.36
C ALA A 39 6.32 -15.24 -13.12
N LEU A 40 5.55 -14.49 -12.34
CA LEU A 40 4.83 -15.00 -11.18
C LEU A 40 3.71 -15.95 -11.62
N THR A 41 3.62 -17.11 -10.95
CA THR A 41 2.54 -18.08 -11.14
C THR A 41 1.97 -18.54 -9.80
N MET A 42 0.70 -18.94 -9.77
CA MET A 42 0.08 -19.55 -8.58
C MET A 42 0.85 -20.77 -8.08
N GLU A 43 1.45 -21.53 -8.99
CA GLU A 43 2.24 -22.73 -8.67
C GLU A 43 3.59 -22.39 -8.01
N SER A 44 4.29 -21.35 -8.50
CA SER A 44 5.52 -20.88 -7.89
C SER A 44 5.29 -20.35 -6.46
N VAL A 45 4.20 -19.60 -6.27
CA VAL A 45 3.81 -19.11 -4.94
C VAL A 45 3.45 -20.26 -4.01
N ARG A 46 2.63 -21.20 -4.48
CA ARG A 46 2.25 -22.39 -3.70
C ARG A 46 3.48 -23.15 -3.20
N THR A 47 4.43 -23.37 -4.10
CA THR A 47 5.67 -24.11 -3.82
C THR A 47 6.53 -23.36 -2.80
N ARG A 48 6.73 -22.04 -2.98
CA ARG A 48 7.48 -21.18 -2.07
C ARG A 48 6.84 -21.10 -0.68
N ALA A 49 5.52 -20.99 -0.61
CA ALA A 49 4.77 -20.94 0.63
C ALA A 49 4.65 -22.29 1.36
N GLY A 50 4.99 -23.40 0.71
CA GLY A 50 4.89 -24.74 1.27
C GLY A 50 3.44 -25.18 1.53
N VAL A 51 2.47 -24.75 0.71
CA VAL A 51 1.05 -25.04 0.90
C VAL A 51 0.48 -25.96 -0.17
N GLY A 52 -0.61 -26.67 0.15
CA GLY A 52 -1.32 -27.51 -0.81
C GLY A 52 -2.11 -26.69 -1.83
N LYS A 53 -2.33 -27.25 -3.04
CA LYS A 53 -3.07 -26.62 -4.14
C LYS A 53 -4.48 -26.14 -3.68
N ALA A 54 -5.20 -26.98 -2.97
CA ALA A 54 -6.53 -26.61 -2.45
C ALA A 54 -6.49 -25.43 -1.46
N THR A 55 -5.38 -25.22 -0.77
CA THR A 55 -5.24 -24.14 0.22
C THR A 55 -5.16 -22.79 -0.47
N ILE A 56 -4.35 -22.64 -1.52
CA ILE A 56 -4.21 -21.38 -2.23
C ILE A 56 -5.45 -21.08 -3.07
N TYR A 57 -5.97 -22.04 -3.85
CA TYR A 57 -7.10 -21.83 -4.76
C TYR A 57 -8.46 -21.67 -4.05
N ARG A 58 -8.57 -22.04 -2.78
CA ARG A 58 -9.76 -21.76 -1.97
C ARG A 58 -9.93 -20.28 -1.69
N ARG A 59 -8.86 -19.51 -1.65
CA ARG A 59 -8.87 -18.08 -1.28
C ARG A 59 -8.66 -17.18 -2.49
N TRP A 60 -7.76 -17.55 -3.38
CA TRP A 60 -7.44 -16.77 -4.56
C TRP A 60 -7.65 -17.62 -5.81
N SER A 61 -8.56 -17.17 -6.65
CA SER A 61 -8.89 -17.87 -7.89
C SER A 61 -7.88 -17.60 -8.99
N SER A 62 -7.15 -16.47 -8.90
CA SER A 62 -6.22 -16.02 -9.91
C SER A 62 -4.97 -15.37 -9.31
N LYS A 63 -3.96 -15.16 -10.15
CA LYS A 63 -2.73 -14.44 -9.82
C LYS A 63 -3.02 -12.97 -9.49
N GLU A 64 -3.91 -12.37 -10.22
CA GLU A 64 -4.34 -10.98 -10.12
C GLU A 64 -4.97 -10.71 -8.76
N GLU A 65 -5.88 -11.58 -8.33
CA GLU A 65 -6.52 -11.50 -7.01
C GLU A 65 -5.49 -11.64 -5.88
N LEU A 66 -4.55 -12.58 -6.00
CA LEU A 66 -3.49 -12.78 -5.03
C LEU A 66 -2.53 -11.58 -4.95
N VAL A 67 -2.16 -11.01 -6.09
CA VAL A 67 -1.28 -9.83 -6.13
C VAL A 67 -2.00 -8.59 -5.59
N SER A 68 -3.29 -8.43 -5.90
CA SER A 68 -4.14 -7.38 -5.32
C SER A 68 -4.13 -7.44 -3.79
N ASP A 69 -4.44 -8.59 -3.21
CA ASP A 69 -4.41 -8.80 -1.75
C ASP A 69 -3.02 -8.60 -1.15
N THR A 70 -1.96 -8.96 -1.89
CA THR A 70 -0.57 -8.75 -1.45
C THR A 70 -0.23 -7.25 -1.38
N ILE A 71 -0.68 -6.47 -2.37
CA ILE A 71 -0.50 -5.01 -2.35
C ILE A 71 -1.30 -4.39 -1.19
N VAL A 72 -2.55 -4.79 -0.99
CA VAL A 72 -3.38 -4.33 0.13
C VAL A 72 -2.72 -4.66 1.48
N PHE A 73 -2.17 -5.86 1.64
CA PHE A 73 -1.48 -6.28 2.87
C PHE A 73 -0.25 -5.43 3.20
N LEU A 74 0.46 -4.93 2.20
CA LEU A 74 1.59 -4.02 2.39
C LEU A 74 1.16 -2.60 2.78
N HIS A 75 -0.09 -2.26 2.49
CA HIS A 75 -0.66 -0.95 2.71
C HIS A 75 -1.82 -1.11 3.69
N GLU A 76 -1.55 -1.06 5.01
CA GLU A 76 -2.61 -0.92 6.00
C GLU A 76 -3.53 0.24 5.61
N GLU A 77 -4.81 0.14 6.02
CA GLU A 77 -5.84 1.16 5.74
C GLU A 77 -5.28 2.57 5.89
N PHE A 78 -5.27 3.30 4.78
CA PHE A 78 -4.82 4.68 4.72
C PHE A 78 -6.00 5.56 5.17
N GLU A 79 -6.23 5.63 6.49
CA GLU A 79 -7.17 6.59 7.03
C GLU A 79 -6.59 8.00 6.88
N ALA A 80 -7.43 8.94 6.45
CA ALA A 80 -7.04 10.34 6.37
C ALA A 80 -6.92 10.91 7.80
N PRO A 81 -5.71 11.28 8.26
CA PRO A 81 -5.53 11.83 9.60
C PRO A 81 -6.26 13.18 9.74
N ASP A 82 -6.71 13.49 10.94
CA ASP A 82 -7.33 14.77 11.31
C ASP A 82 -6.66 15.31 12.58
N THR A 83 -5.53 15.98 12.39
CA THR A 83 -4.71 16.56 13.45
C THR A 83 -5.10 18.00 13.78
N GLY A 84 -6.04 18.56 13.01
CA GLY A 84 -6.48 19.94 13.13
C GLY A 84 -5.71 20.94 12.27
N SER A 85 -4.72 20.51 11.48
CA SER A 85 -3.98 21.37 10.55
C SER A 85 -3.53 20.61 9.30
N LEU A 86 -3.43 21.31 8.16
CA LEU A 86 -2.91 20.75 6.90
C LEU A 86 -1.50 20.17 7.08
N ARG A 87 -0.61 20.90 7.77
CA ARG A 87 0.77 20.47 8.02
C ARG A 87 0.78 19.15 8.80
N GLY A 88 0.09 19.08 9.91
CA GLY A 88 0.04 17.88 10.76
C GLY A 88 -0.58 16.69 10.04
N ASP A 89 -1.67 16.92 9.29
CA ASP A 89 -2.33 15.88 8.49
C ASP A 89 -1.38 15.34 7.39
N TYR A 90 -0.67 16.24 6.69
CA TYR A 90 0.27 15.84 5.65
C TYR A 90 1.50 15.11 6.21
N GLU A 91 2.05 15.57 7.34
CA GLU A 91 3.14 14.88 8.05
C GLU A 91 2.76 13.47 8.46
N ALA A 92 1.54 13.27 8.97
CA ALA A 92 1.03 11.96 9.35
C ALA A 92 0.87 11.05 8.13
N LEU A 93 0.31 11.54 7.01
CA LEU A 93 0.22 10.80 5.74
C LEU A 93 1.59 10.41 5.21
N ALA A 94 2.53 11.35 5.15
CA ALA A 94 3.89 11.08 4.67
C ALA A 94 4.62 10.10 5.60
N GLY A 95 4.38 10.18 6.91
CA GLY A 95 4.88 9.22 7.90
C GLY A 95 4.37 7.80 7.63
N ALA A 96 3.07 7.65 7.37
CA ALA A 96 2.45 6.37 7.03
C ALA A 96 3.00 5.78 5.72
N VAL A 97 3.22 6.62 4.69
CA VAL A 97 3.88 6.20 3.42
C VAL A 97 5.29 5.68 3.69
N ARG A 98 6.10 6.40 4.47
CA ARG A 98 7.47 5.98 4.83
C ARG A 98 7.47 4.67 5.62
N ALA A 99 6.59 4.54 6.61
CA ALA A 99 6.46 3.32 7.40
C ALA A 99 6.05 2.12 6.54
N SER A 100 5.10 2.30 5.61
CA SER A 100 4.69 1.28 4.64
C SER A 100 5.85 0.86 3.74
N ALA A 101 6.61 1.80 3.19
CA ALA A 101 7.76 1.51 2.33
C ALA A 101 8.88 0.72 3.04
N SER A 102 9.02 0.90 4.35
CA SER A 102 10.01 0.18 5.17
C SER A 102 9.61 -1.27 5.49
N ARG A 103 8.36 -1.66 5.22
CA ARG A 103 7.87 -3.01 5.51
C ARG A 103 8.20 -3.99 4.39
N GLY A 104 8.79 -5.14 4.73
CA GLY A 104 8.85 -6.33 3.91
C GLY A 104 9.41 -6.19 2.49
N GLY A 105 10.22 -5.15 2.20
CA GLY A 105 10.74 -4.93 0.84
C GLY A 105 9.81 -4.14 -0.09
N ALA A 106 8.74 -3.53 0.44
CA ALA A 106 7.80 -2.73 -0.36
C ALA A 106 8.48 -1.61 -1.15
N ALA A 107 9.55 -1.00 -0.59
CA ALA A 107 10.33 0.02 -1.30
C ALA A 107 10.99 -0.50 -2.59
N MET A 108 11.41 -1.77 -2.62
CA MET A 108 11.97 -2.40 -3.81
C MET A 108 10.90 -2.87 -4.79
N LEU A 109 9.73 -3.26 -4.28
CA LEU A 109 8.62 -3.76 -5.07
C LEU A 109 7.96 -2.66 -5.92
N MET A 110 7.76 -1.48 -5.35
CA MET A 110 7.01 -0.40 -5.99
C MET A 110 7.61 0.08 -7.33
N PRO A 111 8.91 0.38 -7.44
CA PRO A 111 9.52 0.76 -8.72
C PRO A 111 9.38 -0.33 -9.78
N ARG A 112 9.51 -1.60 -9.36
CA ARG A 112 9.37 -2.74 -10.26
C ARG A 112 7.94 -2.90 -10.77
N LEU A 113 6.95 -2.91 -9.88
CA LEU A 113 5.54 -3.02 -10.28
C LEU A 113 5.12 -1.87 -11.21
N LEU A 114 5.55 -0.64 -10.91
CA LEU A 114 5.28 0.50 -11.76
C LEU A 114 5.93 0.34 -13.15
N GLY A 115 7.19 -0.10 -13.21
CA GLY A 115 7.88 -0.35 -14.47
C GLY A 115 7.20 -1.44 -15.32
N GLU A 116 6.79 -2.54 -14.70
CA GLU A 116 6.07 -3.63 -15.39
C GLU A 116 4.65 -3.20 -15.79
N SER A 117 3.97 -2.37 -14.99
CA SER A 117 2.60 -1.91 -15.25
C SER A 117 2.47 -1.04 -16.50
N VAL A 118 3.55 -0.40 -16.97
CA VAL A 118 3.55 0.37 -18.22
C VAL A 118 3.21 -0.51 -19.42
N HIS A 119 3.53 -1.81 -19.36
CA HIS A 119 3.30 -2.77 -20.42
C HIS A 119 2.20 -3.78 -20.10
N ASP A 120 1.62 -3.73 -18.92
CA ASP A 120 0.59 -4.64 -18.44
C ASP A 120 -0.60 -3.84 -17.87
N PRO A 121 -1.67 -3.63 -18.66
CA PRO A 121 -2.84 -2.85 -18.23
C PRO A 121 -3.56 -3.45 -17.02
N GLU A 122 -3.54 -4.78 -16.85
CA GLU A 122 -4.18 -5.45 -15.72
C GLU A 122 -3.40 -5.19 -14.44
N LEU A 123 -2.08 -5.34 -14.46
CA LEU A 123 -1.21 -4.98 -13.35
C LEU A 123 -1.34 -3.48 -13.01
N PHE A 124 -1.43 -2.61 -14.03
CA PHE A 124 -1.65 -1.18 -13.81
C PHE A 124 -2.97 -0.90 -13.09
N ALA A 125 -4.06 -1.57 -13.48
CA ALA A 125 -5.36 -1.44 -12.84
C ALA A 125 -5.30 -1.88 -11.37
N ILE A 126 -4.66 -3.03 -11.07
CA ILE A 126 -4.45 -3.53 -9.71
C ILE A 126 -3.64 -2.52 -8.87
N PHE A 127 -2.51 -2.06 -9.41
CA PHE A 127 -1.64 -1.08 -8.75
C PHE A 127 -2.38 0.23 -8.45
N ARG A 128 -3.10 0.75 -9.44
CA ARG A 128 -3.89 1.97 -9.30
C ARG A 128 -4.97 1.83 -8.24
N ALA A 129 -5.79 0.77 -8.31
CA ALA A 129 -6.92 0.58 -7.40
C ALA A 129 -6.49 0.36 -5.94
N ASN A 130 -5.41 -0.37 -5.71
CA ASN A 130 -5.02 -0.80 -4.37
C ASN A 130 -3.93 0.07 -3.72
N LEU A 131 -3.22 0.88 -4.49
CA LEU A 131 -2.16 1.74 -3.96
C LEU A 131 -2.41 3.22 -4.20
N VAL A 132 -2.68 3.59 -5.46
CA VAL A 132 -2.74 5.00 -5.85
C VAL A 132 -4.02 5.66 -5.37
N GLU A 133 -5.19 5.07 -5.68
CA GLU A 133 -6.49 5.66 -5.38
C GLU A 133 -6.75 5.82 -3.86
N PRO A 134 -6.42 4.85 -2.98
CA PRO A 134 -6.60 5.04 -1.54
C PRO A 134 -5.76 6.21 -0.98
N ARG A 135 -4.53 6.37 -1.47
CA ARG A 135 -3.65 7.47 -1.06
C ARG A 135 -4.14 8.82 -1.57
N ARG A 136 -4.61 8.86 -2.83
CA ARG A 136 -5.24 10.06 -3.40
C ARG A 136 -6.49 10.45 -2.63
N ALA A 137 -7.35 9.48 -2.29
CA ALA A 137 -8.57 9.72 -1.51
C ALA A 137 -8.26 10.28 -0.11
N ALA A 138 -7.28 9.71 0.60
CA ALA A 138 -6.86 10.21 1.90
C ALA A 138 -6.33 11.65 1.81
N LEU A 139 -5.44 11.94 0.84
CA LEU A 139 -4.91 13.28 0.63
C LEU A 139 -5.99 14.27 0.20
N ARG A 140 -6.95 13.86 -0.65
CA ARG A 140 -8.12 14.67 -1.01
C ARG A 140 -8.90 15.09 0.23
N SER A 141 -9.23 14.14 1.11
CA SER A 141 -9.95 14.41 2.35
C SER A 141 -9.21 15.40 3.26
N VAL A 142 -7.88 15.29 3.35
CA VAL A 142 -7.02 16.25 4.08
C VAL A 142 -7.14 17.65 3.45
N LEU A 143 -7.02 17.76 2.12
CA LEU A 143 -7.08 19.05 1.42
C LEU A 143 -8.46 19.70 1.50
N GLU A 144 -9.55 18.91 1.38
CA GLU A 144 -10.92 19.39 1.55
C GLU A 144 -11.13 19.97 2.94
N ARG A 145 -10.64 19.32 4.00
CA ARG A 145 -10.70 19.88 5.36
C ARG A 145 -9.85 21.13 5.50
N ALA A 146 -8.67 21.19 4.87
CA ALA A 146 -7.83 22.39 4.89
C ALA A 146 -8.50 23.58 4.21
N VAL A 147 -9.24 23.36 3.11
CA VAL A 147 -10.08 24.38 2.49
C VAL A 147 -11.19 24.83 3.46
N ALA A 148 -11.91 23.88 4.08
CA ALA A 148 -12.97 24.18 5.03
C ALA A 148 -12.48 24.96 6.28
N ARG A 149 -11.22 24.76 6.70
CA ARG A 149 -10.57 25.53 7.78
C ARG A 149 -9.98 26.86 7.33
N GLY A 150 -10.00 27.17 6.03
CA GLY A 150 -9.42 28.41 5.48
C GLY A 150 -7.88 28.39 5.40
N GLU A 151 -7.23 27.23 5.56
CA GLU A 151 -5.78 27.07 5.40
C GLU A 151 -5.37 27.07 3.92
N ILE A 152 -6.27 26.66 3.04
CA ILE A 152 -6.13 26.71 1.58
C ILE A 152 -7.28 27.56 1.05
N ARG A 153 -7.00 28.46 0.10
CA ARG A 153 -8.02 29.28 -0.56
C ARG A 153 -8.99 28.39 -1.36
N GLU A 154 -10.26 28.77 -1.38
CA GLU A 154 -11.28 28.13 -2.20
C GLU A 154 -11.00 28.29 -3.72
N GLY A 155 -11.60 27.40 -4.52
CA GLY A 155 -11.57 27.49 -5.98
C GLY A 155 -10.28 26.96 -6.62
N LEU A 156 -9.36 26.36 -5.87
CA LEU A 156 -8.21 25.66 -6.44
C LEU A 156 -8.62 24.29 -6.95
N ASP A 157 -7.94 23.83 -8.01
CA ASP A 157 -8.07 22.48 -8.52
C ASP A 157 -7.46 21.47 -7.52
N LEU A 158 -8.33 20.71 -6.84
CA LEU A 158 -7.89 19.72 -5.84
C LEU A 158 -7.08 18.60 -6.45
N GLU A 159 -7.33 18.20 -7.72
CA GLU A 159 -6.53 17.18 -8.39
C GLU A 159 -5.10 17.66 -8.61
N LEU A 160 -4.95 18.90 -9.06
CA LEU A 160 -3.63 19.51 -9.18
C LEU A 160 -2.92 19.62 -7.82
N LEU A 161 -3.65 19.99 -6.75
CA LEU A 161 -3.06 20.02 -5.40
C LEU A 161 -2.59 18.62 -4.97
N ILE A 162 -3.41 17.59 -5.17
CA ILE A 162 -3.01 16.20 -4.88
C ILE A 162 -1.71 15.86 -5.60
N ASP A 163 -1.60 16.21 -6.89
CA ASP A 163 -0.41 15.94 -7.68
C ASP A 163 0.82 16.72 -7.18
N LEU A 164 0.65 17.98 -6.76
CA LEU A 164 1.73 18.80 -6.20
C LEU A 164 2.23 18.27 -4.84
N PHE A 165 1.33 17.74 -4.01
CA PHE A 165 1.70 17.13 -2.72
C PHE A 165 2.35 15.75 -2.89
N ALA A 166 1.83 14.90 -3.77
CA ALA A 166 2.32 13.53 -3.96
C ALA A 166 3.51 13.45 -4.94
N GLY A 167 3.53 14.31 -5.96
CA GLY A 167 4.48 14.26 -7.07
C GLY A 167 5.96 14.27 -6.70
N PRO A 168 6.42 15.14 -5.78
CA PRO A 168 7.82 15.17 -5.37
C PRO A 168 8.32 13.83 -4.80
N ALA A 169 7.49 13.12 -4.04
CA ALA A 169 7.81 11.80 -3.51
C ALA A 169 7.97 10.77 -4.64
N VAL A 170 7.00 10.74 -5.57
CA VAL A 170 6.99 9.86 -6.73
C VAL A 170 8.20 10.14 -7.62
N TYR A 171 8.46 11.41 -7.93
CA TYR A 171 9.61 11.81 -8.76
C TYR A 171 10.95 11.36 -8.15
N ARG A 172 11.14 11.61 -6.86
CA ARG A 172 12.39 11.21 -6.18
C ARG A 172 12.55 9.72 -6.09
N LEU A 173 11.47 9.00 -5.76
CA LEU A 173 11.53 7.55 -5.63
C LEU A 173 11.80 6.83 -6.96
N PHE A 174 11.10 7.24 -8.02
CA PHE A 174 11.10 6.49 -9.28
C PHE A 174 12.04 7.07 -10.35
N ILE A 175 12.36 8.37 -10.30
CA ILE A 175 13.14 9.02 -11.37
C ILE A 175 14.57 9.31 -10.91
N THR A 176 14.75 9.87 -9.70
CA THR A 176 16.10 10.24 -9.24
C THR A 176 16.76 9.20 -8.36
N GLY A 177 16.08 8.09 -8.03
CA GLY A 177 16.63 7.00 -7.23
C GLY A 177 16.89 7.38 -5.77
N GLY A 178 16.09 8.31 -5.21
CA GLY A 178 16.20 8.73 -3.82
C GLY A 178 15.74 7.67 -2.83
N ASP A 179 16.33 7.65 -1.64
CA ASP A 179 15.87 6.85 -0.52
C ASP A 179 14.60 7.46 0.07
N MET A 180 13.59 6.62 0.34
CA MET A 180 12.34 7.02 1.01
C MET A 180 12.57 7.70 2.36
N ALA A 181 13.62 7.33 3.09
CA ALA A 181 13.97 7.92 4.37
C ALA A 181 14.55 9.35 4.24
N GLN A 182 15.12 9.69 3.08
CA GLN A 182 15.80 10.96 2.80
C GLN A 182 15.13 11.78 1.70
N MET A 183 13.88 11.47 1.37
CA MET A 183 13.23 11.97 0.16
C MET A 183 13.19 13.49 0.05
N PHE A 184 12.78 14.19 1.07
CA PHE A 184 12.79 15.66 1.20
C PHE A 184 12.28 16.08 2.57
N SER A 185 12.57 17.30 2.97
CA SER A 185 11.95 17.92 4.13
C SER A 185 10.48 18.22 3.81
N ILE A 186 9.57 17.66 4.58
CA ILE A 186 8.13 17.99 4.49
C ILE A 186 7.94 19.49 4.76
N ASP A 187 8.70 20.05 5.70
CA ASP A 187 8.67 21.48 6.00
C ASP A 187 9.03 22.31 4.78
N ALA A 188 10.13 21.99 4.08
CA ALA A 188 10.52 22.71 2.88
C ALA A 188 9.48 22.60 1.75
N GLN A 189 8.84 21.43 1.58
CA GLN A 189 7.76 21.28 0.63
C GLN A 189 6.54 22.10 1.02
N MET A 190 6.13 22.02 2.29
CA MET A 190 5.00 22.79 2.81
C MET A 190 5.25 24.29 2.67
N ASP A 191 6.43 24.77 3.02
CA ASP A 191 6.78 26.17 2.89
C ASP A 191 6.74 26.64 1.43
N ALA A 192 7.26 25.85 0.49
CA ALA A 192 7.19 26.16 -0.94
C ALA A 192 5.75 26.19 -1.47
N LEU A 193 4.90 25.25 -1.04
CA LEU A 193 3.50 25.17 -1.50
C LEU A 193 2.61 26.24 -0.86
N MET A 194 2.81 26.54 0.42
CA MET A 194 1.94 27.45 1.17
C MET A 194 2.33 28.91 1.02
N ASN A 195 3.64 29.20 0.94
CA ASN A 195 4.17 30.55 0.86
C ASN A 195 4.50 30.98 -0.59
N GLY A 196 4.44 30.06 -1.54
CA GLY A 196 4.80 30.29 -2.94
C GLY A 196 6.32 30.33 -3.16
N LEU A 197 6.71 30.63 -4.41
CA LEU A 197 8.10 30.73 -4.86
C LEU A 197 8.53 32.18 -5.13
N ALA A 198 7.62 33.12 -5.00
CA ALA A 198 7.93 34.55 -5.14
C ALA A 198 8.61 35.09 -3.88
N PRO A 199 9.55 36.03 -4.02
CA PRO A 199 10.20 36.69 -2.90
C PRO A 199 9.21 37.51 -2.05
#